data_34d3ef26ec432ceb6f066bc90fcf8dc7
#
_entry.id   34d3ef26ec432ceb6f066bc90fcf8dc7
#
_cell.length_a   1.000
_cell.length_b   1.000
_cell.length_c   1.000
_cell.angle_alpha   90.00
_cell.angle_beta   90.00
_cell.angle_gamma   90.00
#
_symmetry.space_group_name_H-M   'P 1'
#
loop_
_entity.id
_entity.type
_entity.pdbx_description
1 polymer ?
#
loop_
_entity_poly.entity_id
_entity_poly.type
_entity_poly.pdbx_seq_one_letter_code
_entity_poly.pdbx_strand_id
1 'polypeptide(L)'
;VSTLRTPASTPRTTDPDWWRNAVVYQVYPRSFADTDADGLGDLAGVTSRVPYLASLGVDAVWLSPFFPSPLADGGYDVADYRDVDDRLGTLDDFDALVRALHEHDIRLIADIVPNHTSDEHAWFRAALAAGPGSPERARYVFRDGAGADGSLPPSDWVSNFGGSAWTRVPDGQWYLHLFAPEQPYLDWSNPEVRADFEDTLRFWSDRGVDGFRVDVAHGLAKDLSTPYRPSDEHHLPLDGSDPLYDRDEVHEIFAAWRRVLDEYDPPRAAVAEAWAPAPRRVLYARPTELGQAFNFDLLEAPFEAAAFRGIIDRNLSASAQSGASSTWVLSNHDVVRHATRYGLPDGTDTDAWLMTDGTTPSLDRARGIRRARAATLLMLALPGSSYVYQGEELGLQEAAAIPHEALQDPKWIRTGHTVKGRDGCRVPIPWTTSGPSFGFGAVAPHLPQPADFGASSVEAEDGHPESTLSLYRAATAARRDLQRGEDLAWIDAPDGVVAFARHDGWRSVTNFGTEPVELPAGEVVVSSGPLGDGMLPGETTVWLR
;
A
#
# COMPACT_ATOMS: atom_id res chain seq x y z
N VAL A 1 5.08 -32.38 -25.64
CA VAL A 1 6.00 -31.30 -25.25
C VAL A 1 5.79 -30.18 -26.25
N SER A 2 4.89 -29.27 -25.97
CA SER A 2 4.68 -28.06 -26.76
C SER A 2 5.57 -26.97 -26.17
N THR A 3 6.58 -26.56 -26.90
CA THR A 3 7.44 -25.45 -26.59
C THR A 3 6.61 -24.16 -26.72
N LEU A 4 6.21 -23.58 -25.61
CA LEU A 4 5.69 -22.22 -25.57
C LEU A 4 6.77 -21.27 -26.08
N ARG A 5 6.56 -20.74 -27.29
CA ARG A 5 7.36 -19.62 -27.80
C ARG A 5 7.01 -18.40 -26.94
N THR A 6 7.98 -17.91 -26.21
CA THR A 6 7.91 -16.57 -25.59
C THR A 6 7.73 -15.55 -26.71
N PRO A 7 6.66 -14.74 -26.73
CA PRO A 7 6.58 -13.64 -27.68
C PRO A 7 7.70 -12.65 -27.35
N ALA A 8 8.43 -12.19 -28.34
CA ALA A 8 9.35 -11.07 -28.17
C ALA A 8 8.54 -9.84 -27.76
N SER A 9 8.59 -9.47 -26.49
CA SER A 9 7.99 -8.25 -25.98
C SER A 9 8.75 -7.05 -26.51
N THR A 10 8.05 -6.11 -27.13
CA THR A 10 8.56 -4.77 -27.36
C THR A 10 8.94 -4.20 -25.98
N PRO A 11 10.13 -3.57 -25.81
CA PRO A 11 10.51 -3.04 -24.51
C PRO A 11 9.43 -2.08 -24.01
N ARG A 12 8.87 -2.34 -22.81
CA ARG A 12 7.85 -1.50 -22.16
C ARG A 12 8.38 -0.16 -21.70
N THR A 13 9.67 0.06 -21.80
CA THR A 13 10.41 1.21 -21.27
C THR A 13 10.02 2.57 -21.87
N THR A 14 9.27 2.61 -22.96
CA THR A 14 8.91 3.86 -23.67
C THR A 14 7.43 4.27 -23.54
N ASP A 15 6.57 3.47 -22.90
CA ASP A 15 5.17 3.82 -22.70
C ASP A 15 5.04 4.79 -21.52
N PRO A 16 4.65 6.07 -21.73
CA PRO A 16 4.48 7.03 -20.65
C PRO A 16 3.28 6.72 -19.75
N ASP A 17 2.33 5.92 -20.24
CA ASP A 17 1.11 5.55 -19.54
C ASP A 17 1.16 4.13 -18.94
N TRP A 18 2.34 3.51 -18.85
CA TRP A 18 2.55 2.16 -18.36
C TRP A 18 1.82 1.86 -17.05
N TRP A 19 1.74 2.83 -16.17
CA TRP A 19 1.17 2.74 -14.84
C TRP A 19 -0.36 2.58 -14.84
N ARG A 20 -1.05 3.00 -15.91
CA ARG A 20 -2.53 2.96 -15.98
C ARG A 20 -3.10 1.54 -15.87
N ASN A 21 -2.41 0.53 -16.37
CA ASN A 21 -2.88 -0.85 -16.36
C ASN A 21 -1.94 -1.80 -15.61
N ALA A 22 -0.97 -1.26 -14.90
CA ALA A 22 0.07 -2.04 -14.24
C ALA A 22 -0.48 -2.92 -13.12
N VAL A 23 0.13 -4.09 -12.96
CA VAL A 23 0.09 -4.87 -11.73
C VAL A 23 1.33 -4.51 -10.93
N VAL A 24 1.14 -3.84 -9.80
CA VAL A 24 2.20 -3.37 -8.91
C VAL A 24 2.27 -4.28 -7.70
N TYR A 25 3.45 -4.85 -7.41
CA TYR A 25 3.66 -5.69 -6.26
C TYR A 25 4.35 -4.89 -5.15
N GLN A 26 3.70 -4.75 -4.00
CA GLN A 26 4.27 -4.09 -2.84
C GLN A 26 5.22 -5.02 -2.10
N VAL A 27 6.48 -4.62 -1.99
CA VAL A 27 7.51 -5.23 -1.16
C VAL A 27 7.70 -4.41 0.10
N TYR A 28 7.55 -5.04 1.26
CA TYR A 28 7.97 -4.51 2.56
C TYR A 28 9.39 -5.04 2.83
N PRO A 29 10.46 -4.25 2.60
CA PRO A 29 11.84 -4.77 2.50
C PRO A 29 12.25 -5.58 3.70
N ARG A 30 11.98 -5.06 4.91
CA ARG A 30 12.31 -5.69 6.19
C ARG A 30 11.76 -7.11 6.39
N SER A 31 10.74 -7.49 5.60
CA SER A 31 10.01 -8.75 5.72
C SER A 31 9.98 -9.57 4.42
N PHE A 32 10.89 -9.27 3.46
CA PHE A 32 10.90 -9.94 2.18
C PHE A 32 11.94 -11.07 2.11
N ALA A 33 13.24 -10.75 2.26
CA ALA A 33 14.31 -11.74 2.36
C ALA A 33 15.52 -11.13 3.06
N ASP A 34 16.13 -11.88 3.98
CA ASP A 34 17.31 -11.52 4.78
C ASP A 34 18.52 -12.28 4.24
N THR A 35 19.54 -11.56 3.77
CA THR A 35 20.76 -12.16 3.19
C THR A 35 21.98 -12.07 4.09
N ASP A 36 22.01 -11.19 5.08
CA ASP A 36 23.16 -10.97 5.98
C ASP A 36 22.98 -11.62 7.37
N ALA A 37 21.81 -12.21 7.61
CA ALA A 37 21.47 -12.95 8.82
C ALA A 37 21.36 -12.06 10.09
N ASP A 38 20.86 -10.85 9.97
CA ASP A 38 20.55 -9.98 11.10
C ASP A 38 19.08 -10.09 11.58
N GLY A 39 18.21 -10.77 10.81
CA GLY A 39 16.79 -10.98 11.08
C GLY A 39 15.88 -9.93 10.45
N LEU A 40 16.44 -8.98 9.71
CA LEU A 40 15.74 -8.04 8.84
C LEU A 40 15.95 -8.42 7.38
N GLY A 41 14.95 -8.20 6.54
CA GLY A 41 15.15 -8.29 5.10
C GLY A 41 15.89 -7.08 4.58
N ASP A 42 16.59 -7.25 3.47
CA ASP A 42 17.50 -6.26 2.89
C ASP A 42 17.31 -6.13 1.36
N LEU A 43 17.93 -5.10 0.75
CA LEU A 43 17.83 -4.84 -0.70
C LEU A 43 18.49 -5.93 -1.54
N ALA A 44 19.55 -6.56 -1.04
CA ALA A 44 20.18 -7.70 -1.70
C ALA A 44 19.24 -8.91 -1.71
N GLY A 45 18.48 -9.10 -0.63
CA GLY A 45 17.42 -10.10 -0.53
C GLY A 45 16.31 -9.85 -1.54
N VAL A 46 15.83 -8.61 -1.66
CA VAL A 46 14.86 -8.25 -2.70
C VAL A 46 15.44 -8.53 -4.09
N THR A 47 16.68 -8.12 -4.35
CA THR A 47 17.38 -8.37 -5.62
C THR A 47 17.46 -9.85 -5.94
N SER A 48 17.75 -10.71 -4.97
CA SER A 48 17.81 -12.17 -5.14
C SER A 48 16.48 -12.79 -5.56
N ARG A 49 15.36 -12.11 -5.28
CA ARG A 49 13.99 -12.55 -5.57
C ARG A 49 13.37 -11.89 -6.80
N VAL A 50 14.10 -11.07 -7.54
CA VAL A 50 13.62 -10.48 -8.81
C VAL A 50 13.15 -11.54 -9.81
N PRO A 51 13.82 -12.71 -10.00
CA PRO A 51 13.29 -13.78 -10.86
C PRO A 51 11.91 -14.31 -10.42
N TYR A 52 11.63 -14.37 -9.12
CA TYR A 52 10.31 -14.71 -8.60
C TYR A 52 9.27 -13.64 -8.96
N LEU A 53 9.56 -12.36 -8.75
CA LEU A 53 8.68 -11.24 -9.12
C LEU A 53 8.39 -11.25 -10.63
N ALA A 54 9.40 -11.51 -11.46
CA ALA A 54 9.23 -11.68 -12.89
C ALA A 54 8.31 -12.86 -13.24
N SER A 55 8.41 -13.98 -12.50
CA SER A 55 7.55 -15.15 -12.68
C SER A 55 6.10 -14.91 -12.28
N LEU A 56 5.83 -13.97 -11.38
CA LEU A 56 4.48 -13.50 -11.05
C LEU A 56 3.87 -12.67 -12.18
N GLY A 57 4.70 -12.13 -13.08
CA GLY A 57 4.24 -11.30 -14.18
C GLY A 57 3.82 -9.91 -13.76
N VAL A 58 4.38 -9.36 -12.69
CA VAL A 58 4.13 -7.97 -12.24
C VAL A 58 4.83 -6.97 -13.15
N ASP A 59 4.28 -5.77 -13.26
CA ASP A 59 4.79 -4.70 -14.13
C ASP A 59 5.69 -3.72 -13.36
N ALA A 60 5.48 -3.63 -12.04
CA ALA A 60 6.29 -2.79 -11.17
C ALA A 60 6.36 -3.37 -9.74
N VAL A 61 7.39 -2.97 -9.02
CA VAL A 61 7.54 -3.16 -7.58
C VAL A 61 7.35 -1.81 -6.90
N TRP A 62 6.48 -1.75 -5.91
CA TRP A 62 6.46 -0.67 -4.93
C TRP A 62 7.27 -1.10 -3.72
N LEU A 63 8.37 -0.41 -3.46
CA LEU A 63 9.24 -0.63 -2.31
C LEU A 63 8.80 0.30 -1.19
N SER A 64 8.30 -0.26 -0.07
CA SER A 64 8.01 0.51 1.15
C SER A 64 9.30 1.12 1.70
N PRO A 65 9.26 2.13 2.61
CA PRO A 65 10.43 2.93 2.95
C PRO A 65 11.67 2.11 3.29
N PHE A 66 12.77 2.50 2.69
CA PHE A 66 14.10 1.88 2.84
C PHE A 66 15.17 2.89 3.29
N PHE A 67 14.74 4.10 3.63
CA PHE A 67 15.58 5.20 4.08
C PHE A 67 16.12 4.96 5.49
N PRO A 68 17.24 5.61 5.89
CA PRO A 68 17.69 5.65 7.27
C PRO A 68 16.56 6.03 8.23
N SER A 69 16.32 5.20 9.23
CA SER A 69 15.20 5.35 10.17
C SER A 69 15.52 4.72 11.51
N PRO A 70 15.22 5.33 12.66
CA PRO A 70 15.24 4.67 13.96
C PRO A 70 14.22 3.55 14.13
N LEU A 71 13.29 3.38 13.17
CA LEU A 71 12.20 2.40 13.16
C LEU A 71 11.13 2.64 14.24
N ALA A 72 10.90 3.89 14.62
CA ALA A 72 9.80 4.24 15.51
C ALA A 72 8.42 3.93 14.88
N ASP A 73 8.33 3.95 13.55
CA ASP A 73 7.16 3.54 12.77
C ASP A 73 7.55 2.69 11.55
N GLY A 74 8.34 1.64 11.79
CA GLY A 74 8.61 0.63 10.77
C GLY A 74 9.31 1.12 9.50
N GLY A 75 10.00 2.27 9.53
CA GLY A 75 10.68 2.90 8.41
C GLY A 75 10.02 4.19 7.91
N TYR A 76 8.79 4.49 8.36
CA TYR A 76 8.10 5.73 8.01
C TYR A 76 8.58 6.96 8.80
N ASP A 77 9.43 6.80 9.80
CA ASP A 77 10.16 7.85 10.52
C ASP A 77 11.52 8.07 9.85
N VAL A 78 11.55 8.87 8.77
CA VAL A 78 12.71 9.02 7.86
C VAL A 78 13.73 10.01 8.44
N ALA A 79 14.98 9.55 8.64
CA ALA A 79 16.08 10.38 9.15
C ALA A 79 16.94 11.01 8.02
N ASP A 80 16.97 10.41 6.83
CA ASP A 80 17.59 10.96 5.62
C ASP A 80 16.84 10.46 4.38
N TYR A 81 16.35 11.38 3.53
CA TYR A 81 15.58 11.04 2.33
C TYR A 81 16.44 10.64 1.13
N ARG A 82 17.74 10.78 1.19
CA ARG A 82 18.66 10.58 0.05
C ARG A 82 19.76 9.55 0.33
N ASP A 83 19.47 8.62 1.26
CA ASP A 83 20.32 7.48 1.55
C ASP A 83 19.50 6.22 1.78
N VAL A 84 20.15 5.08 1.92
CA VAL A 84 19.59 3.78 2.28
C VAL A 84 19.96 3.48 3.73
N ASP A 85 19.04 2.90 4.50
CA ASP A 85 19.32 2.44 5.87
C ASP A 85 20.40 1.36 5.85
N ASP A 86 21.45 1.53 6.64
CA ASP A 86 22.61 0.62 6.71
C ASP A 86 22.22 -0.85 6.97
N ARG A 87 21.08 -1.09 7.63
CA ARG A 87 20.54 -2.43 7.87
C ARG A 87 19.86 -3.04 6.64
N LEU A 88 19.45 -2.22 5.68
CA LEU A 88 18.81 -2.66 4.45
C LEU A 88 19.79 -2.70 3.27
N GLY A 89 20.97 -2.08 3.42
CA GLY A 89 22.01 -2.05 2.38
C GLY A 89 22.56 -0.65 2.14
N THR A 90 23.02 -0.43 0.92
CA THR A 90 23.68 0.80 0.46
C THR A 90 23.00 1.36 -0.79
N LEU A 91 23.37 2.58 -1.18
CA LEU A 91 22.98 3.15 -2.48
C LEU A 91 23.42 2.27 -3.67
N ASP A 92 24.56 1.56 -3.56
CA ASP A 92 25.03 0.63 -4.61
C ASP A 92 24.12 -0.63 -4.68
N ASP A 93 23.60 -1.11 -3.55
CA ASP A 93 22.63 -2.21 -3.50
C ASP A 93 21.28 -1.78 -4.09
N PHE A 94 20.86 -0.53 -3.82
CA PHE A 94 19.69 0.05 -4.45
C PHE A 94 19.83 0.13 -5.98
N ASP A 95 20.96 0.66 -6.47
CA ASP A 95 21.25 0.72 -7.90
C ASP A 95 21.31 -0.69 -8.54
N ALA A 96 21.78 -1.70 -7.79
CA ALA A 96 21.77 -3.10 -8.24
C ALA A 96 20.35 -3.65 -8.35
N LEU A 97 19.47 -3.34 -7.37
CA LEU A 97 18.05 -3.71 -7.41
C LEU A 97 17.35 -3.09 -8.61
N VAL A 98 17.53 -1.78 -8.84
CA VAL A 98 16.94 -1.07 -9.99
C VAL A 98 17.37 -1.75 -11.30
N ARG A 99 18.67 -2.02 -11.48
CA ARG A 99 19.16 -2.71 -12.68
C ARG A 99 18.53 -4.09 -12.86
N ALA A 100 18.48 -4.89 -11.79
CA ALA A 100 17.89 -6.24 -11.83
C ALA A 100 16.41 -6.21 -12.19
N LEU A 101 15.63 -5.29 -11.65
CA LEU A 101 14.22 -5.10 -12.00
C LEU A 101 14.06 -4.70 -13.48
N HIS A 102 14.82 -3.71 -13.94
CA HIS A 102 14.77 -3.22 -15.32
C HIS A 102 15.20 -4.31 -16.34
N GLU A 103 16.16 -5.17 -16.00
CA GLU A 103 16.55 -6.33 -16.84
C GLU A 103 15.39 -7.33 -17.05
N HIS A 104 14.39 -7.31 -16.17
CA HIS A 104 13.17 -8.13 -16.24
C HIS A 104 11.93 -7.34 -16.68
N ASP A 105 12.10 -6.13 -17.23
CA ASP A 105 11.01 -5.23 -17.61
C ASP A 105 10.06 -4.86 -16.43
N ILE A 106 10.56 -4.88 -15.20
CA ILE A 106 9.84 -4.48 -13.99
C ILE A 106 10.31 -3.09 -13.58
N ARG A 107 9.38 -2.18 -13.31
CA ARG A 107 9.66 -0.82 -12.85
C ARG A 107 9.74 -0.74 -11.34
N LEU A 108 10.37 0.31 -10.82
CA LEU A 108 10.46 0.58 -9.39
C LEU A 108 9.66 1.84 -9.02
N ILE A 109 8.75 1.68 -8.07
CA ILE A 109 8.04 2.76 -7.38
C ILE A 109 8.63 2.86 -5.96
N ALA A 110 9.23 4.01 -5.63
CA ALA A 110 9.74 4.27 -4.28
C ALA A 110 8.65 4.92 -3.42
N ASP A 111 8.59 4.53 -2.16
CA ASP A 111 7.77 5.25 -1.17
C ASP A 111 8.45 6.58 -0.83
N ILE A 112 7.70 7.67 -0.72
CA ILE A 112 8.16 8.96 -0.25
C ILE A 112 7.26 9.44 0.87
N VAL A 113 7.85 9.84 2.01
CA VAL A 113 7.14 10.18 3.26
C VAL A 113 7.25 11.68 3.51
N PRO A 114 6.44 12.52 2.86
CA PRO A 114 6.64 13.97 2.90
C PRO A 114 5.96 14.67 4.08
N ASN A 115 5.05 14.01 4.79
CA ASN A 115 4.28 14.65 5.86
C ASN A 115 5.15 15.04 7.07
N HIS A 116 6.15 14.23 7.41
CA HIS A 116 6.98 14.37 8.60
C HIS A 116 8.37 13.81 8.35
N THR A 117 9.32 14.10 9.23
CA THR A 117 10.62 13.42 9.29
C THR A 117 10.72 12.59 10.55
N SER A 118 11.81 11.82 10.71
CA SER A 118 12.22 11.35 12.03
C SER A 118 12.64 12.55 12.91
N ASP A 119 12.49 12.44 14.22
CA ASP A 119 13.10 13.36 15.19
C ASP A 119 14.65 13.27 15.19
N GLU A 120 15.19 12.21 14.59
CA GLU A 120 16.62 12.06 14.33
C GLU A 120 17.10 12.72 13.03
N HIS A 121 16.20 13.23 12.19
CA HIS A 121 16.56 13.96 10.98
C HIS A 121 17.40 15.20 11.30
N ALA A 122 18.43 15.46 10.49
CA ALA A 122 19.38 16.56 10.71
C ALA A 122 18.68 17.92 10.87
N TRP A 123 17.59 18.15 10.13
CA TRP A 123 16.82 19.38 10.22
C TRP A 123 16.08 19.52 11.56
N PHE A 124 15.51 18.46 12.11
CA PHE A 124 14.81 18.53 13.39
C PHE A 124 15.79 18.74 14.54
N ARG A 125 16.93 18.06 14.52
CA ARG A 125 18.03 18.29 15.48
C ARG A 125 18.53 19.74 15.44
N ALA A 126 18.70 20.30 14.22
CA ALA A 126 19.06 21.71 14.05
C ALA A 126 17.97 22.66 14.56
N ALA A 127 16.69 22.35 14.31
CA ALA A 127 15.55 23.12 14.80
C ALA A 127 15.50 23.17 16.34
N LEU A 128 15.79 22.04 17.01
CA LEU A 128 15.88 22.01 18.48
C LEU A 128 17.07 22.82 18.99
N ALA A 129 18.22 22.71 18.35
CA ALA A 129 19.44 23.41 18.78
C ALA A 129 19.36 24.94 18.58
N ALA A 130 18.79 25.39 17.47
CA ALA A 130 18.68 26.81 17.14
C ALA A 130 17.61 27.57 17.95
N GLY A 131 16.56 26.86 18.39
CA GLY A 131 15.51 27.42 19.27
C GLY A 131 14.46 28.30 18.57
N PRO A 132 13.54 28.90 19.36
CA PRO A 132 12.40 29.65 18.86
C PRO A 132 12.79 30.80 17.92
N GLY A 133 12.03 30.95 16.81
CA GLY A 133 12.20 32.04 15.85
C GLY A 133 13.35 31.87 14.86
N SER A 134 14.10 30.76 14.92
CA SER A 134 15.17 30.48 13.96
C SER A 134 14.63 29.97 12.61
N PRO A 135 15.37 30.17 11.50
CA PRO A 135 15.01 29.58 10.20
C PRO A 135 14.94 28.04 10.24
N GLU A 136 15.84 27.39 10.99
CA GLU A 136 15.85 25.94 11.19
C GLU A 136 14.53 25.45 11.80
N ARG A 137 14.01 26.17 12.81
CA ARG A 137 12.75 25.82 13.44
C ARG A 137 11.54 26.07 12.55
N ALA A 138 11.63 27.02 11.64
CA ALA A 138 10.56 27.33 10.69
C ALA A 138 10.29 26.20 9.64
N ARG A 139 11.14 25.18 9.57
CA ARG A 139 10.90 23.98 8.74
C ARG A 139 9.85 23.04 9.33
N TYR A 140 9.53 23.23 10.63
CA TYR A 140 8.59 22.40 11.38
C TYR A 140 7.53 23.27 12.05
N VAL A 141 6.42 22.64 12.42
CA VAL A 141 5.34 23.36 13.14
C VAL A 141 5.63 23.33 14.63
N PHE A 142 6.11 24.48 15.15
CA PHE A 142 6.27 24.73 16.59
C PHE A 142 5.30 25.82 17.04
N ARG A 143 4.75 25.69 18.25
CA ARG A 143 3.83 26.65 18.85
C ARG A 143 4.09 26.78 20.34
N ASP A 144 3.76 27.94 20.90
CA ASP A 144 3.74 28.13 22.35
C ASP A 144 2.57 27.34 22.94
N GLY A 145 2.77 26.78 24.13
CA GLY A 145 1.74 26.03 24.82
C GLY A 145 0.60 26.93 25.32
N ALA A 146 -0.56 26.31 25.52
CA ALA A 146 -1.71 26.92 26.15
C ALA A 146 -1.57 26.96 27.69
N GLY A 147 -2.51 27.68 28.37
CA GLY A 147 -2.47 27.90 29.80
C GLY A 147 -1.59 29.09 30.19
N ALA A 148 -1.61 29.47 31.47
CA ALA A 148 -0.90 30.66 31.96
C ALA A 148 0.63 30.53 31.92
N ASP A 149 1.13 29.29 31.91
CA ASP A 149 2.55 28.93 31.98
C ASP A 149 3.01 28.13 30.74
N GLY A 150 2.16 28.01 29.72
CA GLY A 150 2.47 27.22 28.52
C GLY A 150 2.59 25.69 28.76
N SER A 151 2.08 25.20 29.88
CA SER A 151 2.18 23.79 30.26
C SER A 151 1.19 22.86 29.55
N LEU A 152 0.17 23.40 28.92
CA LEU A 152 -0.83 22.64 28.15
C LEU A 152 -0.47 22.66 26.67
N PRO A 153 -0.84 21.60 25.91
CA PRO A 153 -0.63 21.59 24.46
C PRO A 153 -1.39 22.74 23.78
N PRO A 154 -0.92 23.22 22.60
CA PRO A 154 -1.56 24.33 21.88
C PRO A 154 -3.01 24.08 21.49
N SER A 155 -3.39 22.83 21.20
CA SER A 155 -4.75 22.39 20.87
C SER A 155 -5.02 21.01 21.47
N ASP A 156 -6.27 20.57 21.35
CA ASP A 156 -6.74 19.25 21.74
C ASP A 156 -6.62 18.19 20.61
N TRP A 157 -5.88 18.49 19.55
CA TRP A 157 -5.67 17.53 18.46
C TRP A 157 -5.01 16.24 18.95
N VAL A 158 -5.49 15.13 18.38
CA VAL A 158 -5.09 13.78 18.75
C VAL A 158 -4.24 13.17 17.63
N SER A 159 -3.20 12.43 18.01
CA SER A 159 -2.37 11.64 17.08
C SER A 159 -3.14 10.43 16.57
N ASN A 160 -2.90 10.04 15.31
CA ASN A 160 -3.48 8.84 14.69
C ASN A 160 -3.07 7.53 15.40
N PHE A 161 -1.97 7.58 16.17
CA PHE A 161 -1.54 6.46 17.03
C PHE A 161 -2.03 6.60 18.48
N GLY A 162 -2.85 7.61 18.76
CA GLY A 162 -3.39 7.89 20.10
C GLY A 162 -2.56 8.89 20.90
N GLY A 163 -3.21 9.51 21.88
CA GLY A 163 -2.63 10.57 22.69
C GLY A 163 -2.58 11.93 22.00
N SER A 164 -1.92 12.92 22.62
CA SER A 164 -1.79 14.29 22.06
C SER A 164 -1.02 14.27 20.74
N ALA A 165 -1.43 15.12 19.79
CA ALA A 165 -0.67 15.44 18.58
C ALA A 165 0.47 16.45 18.81
N TRP A 166 0.72 16.84 20.04
CA TRP A 166 1.74 17.80 20.42
C TRP A 166 2.70 17.25 21.47
N THR A 167 3.99 17.48 21.28
CA THR A 167 5.02 17.15 22.25
C THR A 167 5.81 18.39 22.65
N ARG A 168 5.99 18.59 23.97
CA ARG A 168 6.70 19.73 24.53
C ARG A 168 8.20 19.53 24.46
N VAL A 169 8.94 20.55 24.03
CA VAL A 169 10.41 20.58 24.05
C VAL A 169 10.95 21.37 25.26
N PRO A 170 12.25 21.21 25.61
CA PRO A 170 12.82 21.80 26.82
C PRO A 170 12.75 23.32 26.90
N ASP A 171 12.69 24.04 25.78
CA ASP A 171 12.56 25.51 25.75
C ASP A 171 11.14 26.01 25.99
N GLY A 172 10.17 25.11 26.13
CA GLY A 172 8.78 25.41 26.48
C GLY A 172 7.82 25.41 25.31
N GLN A 173 8.30 25.42 24.06
CA GLN A 173 7.43 25.25 22.89
C GLN A 173 6.97 23.79 22.71
N TRP A 174 6.02 23.59 21.82
CA TRP A 174 5.45 22.29 21.44
C TRP A 174 5.55 22.13 19.93
N TYR A 175 5.98 20.95 19.46
CA TYR A 175 5.91 20.63 18.04
C TYR A 175 4.73 19.71 17.73
N LEU A 176 4.20 19.86 16.51
CA LEU A 176 3.11 19.05 15.99
C LEU A 176 3.66 17.72 15.46
N HIS A 177 2.95 16.64 15.78
CA HIS A 177 3.09 15.33 15.14
C HIS A 177 1.72 14.67 15.00
N LEU A 178 1.39 14.18 13.83
CA LEU A 178 0.09 13.50 13.59
C LEU A 178 0.16 12.00 13.86
N PHE A 179 1.37 11.47 13.95
CA PHE A 179 1.68 10.07 14.23
C PHE A 179 2.49 9.96 15.55
N ALA A 180 3.58 9.22 15.56
CA ALA A 180 4.41 9.13 16.76
C ALA A 180 5.09 10.48 17.09
N PRO A 181 5.46 10.73 18.37
CA PRO A 181 6.29 11.89 18.74
C PRO A 181 7.61 11.95 17.98
N GLU A 182 8.13 10.79 17.59
CA GLU A 182 9.33 10.63 16.78
C GLU A 182 9.14 11.05 15.31
N GLN A 183 7.92 11.53 14.94
CA GLN A 183 7.56 11.93 13.58
C GLN A 183 7.11 13.40 13.51
N PRO A 184 8.02 14.38 13.77
CA PRO A 184 7.69 15.81 13.74
C PRO A 184 7.22 16.25 12.35
N TYR A 185 6.09 16.98 12.32
CA TYR A 185 5.44 17.44 11.10
C TYR A 185 6.22 18.58 10.43
N LEU A 186 6.47 18.47 9.12
CA LEU A 186 7.11 19.49 8.29
C LEU A 186 6.13 20.63 7.94
N ASP A 187 6.59 21.87 8.00
CA ASP A 187 5.78 23.03 7.57
C ASP A 187 5.87 23.23 6.05
N TRP A 188 4.89 22.71 5.32
CA TRP A 188 4.80 22.81 3.87
C TRP A 188 4.50 24.21 3.33
N SER A 189 4.22 25.19 4.19
CA SER A 189 4.20 26.60 3.82
C SER A 189 5.62 27.15 3.61
N ASN A 190 6.63 26.48 4.16
CA ASN A 190 8.04 26.86 4.04
C ASN A 190 8.58 26.46 2.63
N PRO A 191 9.09 27.45 1.84
CA PRO A 191 9.60 27.16 0.50
C PRO A 191 10.85 26.27 0.50
N GLU A 192 11.65 26.27 1.57
CA GLU A 192 12.83 25.38 1.68
C GLU A 192 12.40 23.91 1.79
N VAL A 193 11.32 23.59 2.52
CA VAL A 193 10.77 22.25 2.59
C VAL A 193 10.29 21.79 1.21
N ARG A 194 9.57 22.66 0.48
CA ARG A 194 9.10 22.37 -0.88
C ARG A 194 10.25 22.07 -1.84
N ALA A 195 11.29 22.92 -1.83
CA ALA A 195 12.45 22.76 -2.71
C ALA A 195 13.23 21.47 -2.42
N ASP A 196 13.43 21.12 -1.16
CA ASP A 196 14.19 19.92 -0.78
C ASP A 196 13.49 18.63 -1.24
N PHE A 197 12.15 18.58 -1.16
CA PHE A 197 11.42 17.44 -1.68
C PHE A 197 11.42 17.36 -3.22
N GLU A 198 11.43 18.49 -3.93
CA GLU A 198 11.64 18.48 -5.38
C GLU A 198 13.04 17.92 -5.74
N ASP A 199 14.07 18.28 -4.97
CA ASP A 199 15.42 17.74 -5.14
C ASP A 199 15.50 16.25 -4.75
N THR A 200 14.74 15.81 -3.75
CA THR A 200 14.64 14.40 -3.38
C THR A 200 14.00 13.57 -4.48
N LEU A 201 12.93 14.06 -5.11
CA LEU A 201 12.31 13.41 -6.27
C LEU A 201 13.29 13.27 -7.44
N ARG A 202 14.09 14.32 -7.73
CA ARG A 202 15.15 14.26 -8.76
C ARG A 202 16.24 13.26 -8.40
N PHE A 203 16.72 13.27 -7.15
CA PHE A 203 17.77 12.35 -6.69
C PHE A 203 17.41 10.87 -6.96
N TRP A 204 16.21 10.46 -6.62
CA TRP A 204 15.78 9.07 -6.85
C TRP A 204 15.41 8.79 -8.30
N SER A 205 14.86 9.77 -9.01
CA SER A 205 14.57 9.64 -10.45
C SER A 205 15.85 9.48 -11.27
N ASP A 206 16.92 10.19 -10.91
CA ASP A 206 18.25 10.10 -11.54
C ASP A 206 18.91 8.72 -11.28
N ARG A 207 18.55 8.05 -10.16
CA ARG A 207 18.97 6.68 -9.86
C ARG A 207 18.09 5.61 -10.50
N GLY A 208 17.10 6.00 -11.30
CA GLY A 208 16.28 5.07 -12.07
C GLY A 208 14.94 4.68 -11.43
N VAL A 209 14.48 5.36 -10.39
CA VAL A 209 13.10 5.22 -9.91
C VAL A 209 12.13 5.65 -11.01
N ASP A 210 11.13 4.80 -11.29
CA ASP A 210 10.14 5.02 -12.34
C ASP A 210 8.86 5.70 -11.84
N GLY A 211 8.67 5.73 -10.52
CA GLY A 211 7.51 6.37 -9.91
C GLY A 211 7.61 6.46 -8.39
N PHE A 212 6.65 7.16 -7.79
CA PHE A 212 6.60 7.40 -6.34
C PHE A 212 5.22 7.07 -5.77
N ARG A 213 5.21 6.42 -4.61
CA ARG A 213 4.03 6.35 -3.75
C ARG A 213 4.17 7.45 -2.70
N VAL A 214 3.20 8.34 -2.64
CA VAL A 214 3.24 9.50 -1.74
C VAL A 214 2.45 9.19 -0.48
N ASP A 215 3.18 9.02 0.62
CA ASP A 215 2.66 8.74 1.95
C ASP A 215 1.89 9.95 2.49
N VAL A 216 0.75 9.70 3.17
CA VAL A 216 -0.11 10.74 3.78
C VAL A 216 -0.31 11.97 2.87
N ALA A 217 -0.54 11.74 1.58
CA ALA A 217 -0.62 12.82 0.59
C ALA A 217 -1.65 13.92 0.95
N HIS A 218 -2.72 13.56 1.63
CA HIS A 218 -3.78 14.49 2.06
C HIS A 218 -3.41 15.31 3.31
N GLY A 219 -2.27 15.01 3.93
CA GLY A 219 -1.83 15.62 5.19
C GLY A 219 -0.82 16.76 5.07
N LEU A 220 -0.38 17.18 3.86
CA LEU A 220 0.74 18.12 3.74
C LEU A 220 0.37 19.58 4.05
N ALA A 221 -0.82 20.03 3.73
CA ALA A 221 -1.26 21.40 4.01
C ALA A 221 -2.10 21.47 5.28
N LYS A 222 -1.89 22.51 6.10
CA LYS A 222 -2.56 22.73 7.38
C LYS A 222 -3.12 24.14 7.49
N ASP A 223 -4.27 24.29 8.17
CA ASP A 223 -4.74 25.57 8.68
C ASP A 223 -4.41 25.68 10.18
N LEU A 224 -3.33 26.38 10.46
CA LEU A 224 -2.82 26.58 11.81
C LEU A 224 -3.31 27.89 12.45
N SER A 225 -4.37 28.49 11.89
CA SER A 225 -4.98 29.71 12.43
C SER A 225 -5.65 29.46 13.79
N THR A 226 -5.57 30.46 14.67
CA THR A 226 -6.19 30.40 16.01
C THR A 226 -7.49 31.19 16.04
N PRO A 227 -8.53 30.72 16.79
CA PRO A 227 -8.54 29.50 17.59
C PRO A 227 -8.50 28.24 16.70
N TYR A 228 -7.77 27.22 17.16
CA TYR A 228 -7.70 25.95 16.46
C TYR A 228 -9.09 25.32 16.33
N ARG A 229 -9.37 24.78 15.12
CA ARG A 229 -10.61 24.07 14.84
C ARG A 229 -10.46 22.58 15.10
N PRO A 230 -11.52 21.86 15.52
CA PRO A 230 -11.52 20.41 15.58
C PRO A 230 -11.17 19.79 14.21
N SER A 231 -10.51 18.64 14.23
CA SER A 231 -10.21 17.82 13.06
C SER A 231 -10.58 16.38 13.33
N ASP A 232 -11.11 15.69 12.30
CA ASP A 232 -11.44 14.27 12.35
C ASP A 232 -11.11 13.62 11.01
N GLU A 233 -9.99 12.90 10.92
CA GLU A 233 -9.52 12.23 9.72
C GLU A 233 -10.53 11.20 9.17
N HIS A 234 -11.35 10.60 10.05
CA HIS A 234 -12.34 9.60 9.65
C HIS A 234 -13.63 10.21 9.07
N HIS A 235 -13.85 11.51 9.25
CA HIS A 235 -15.05 12.22 8.80
C HIS A 235 -14.73 13.54 8.12
N LEU A 236 -13.87 13.49 7.10
CA LEU A 236 -13.44 14.69 6.38
C LEU A 236 -14.59 15.33 5.59
N PRO A 237 -14.72 16.67 5.63
CA PRO A 237 -15.71 17.41 4.87
C PRO A 237 -15.39 17.40 3.37
N LEU A 238 -16.45 17.51 2.53
CA LEU A 238 -16.30 17.49 1.08
C LEU A 238 -15.77 18.80 0.48
N ASP A 239 -15.65 19.85 1.26
CA ASP A 239 -15.23 21.19 0.83
C ASP A 239 -13.76 21.52 1.14
N GLY A 240 -12.98 20.56 1.66
CA GLY A 240 -11.57 20.77 2.00
C GLY A 240 -11.36 21.69 3.21
N SER A 241 -12.36 21.84 4.07
CA SER A 241 -12.32 22.79 5.20
C SER A 241 -11.73 22.19 6.48
N ASP A 242 -11.36 20.92 6.53
CA ASP A 242 -10.66 20.35 7.69
C ASP A 242 -9.33 21.08 7.92
N PRO A 243 -8.93 21.39 9.17
CA PRO A 243 -7.69 22.13 9.43
C PRO A 243 -6.43 21.31 9.18
N LEU A 244 -6.47 19.99 9.28
CA LEU A 244 -5.29 19.12 9.23
C LEU A 244 -5.19 18.28 7.96
N TYR A 245 -6.31 17.99 7.29
CA TYR A 245 -6.36 17.02 6.21
C TYR A 245 -7.13 17.54 4.99
N ASP A 246 -6.79 17.01 3.81
CA ASP A 246 -7.49 17.18 2.53
C ASP A 246 -7.78 18.64 2.17
N ARG A 247 -6.83 19.52 2.40
CA ARG A 247 -6.93 20.94 2.08
C ARG A 247 -6.60 21.23 0.62
N ASP A 248 -7.27 22.24 0.04
CA ASP A 248 -7.06 22.62 -1.36
C ASP A 248 -5.61 23.08 -1.65
N GLU A 249 -4.92 23.64 -0.66
CA GLU A 249 -3.54 24.12 -0.80
C GLU A 249 -2.53 22.99 -1.11
N VAL A 250 -2.86 21.73 -0.81
CA VAL A 250 -1.99 20.58 -1.10
C VAL A 250 -1.82 20.37 -2.61
N HIS A 251 -2.82 20.72 -3.42
CA HIS A 251 -2.80 20.53 -4.86
C HIS A 251 -1.75 21.40 -5.57
N GLU A 252 -1.38 22.55 -4.99
CA GLU A 252 -0.25 23.37 -5.51
C GLU A 252 1.09 22.63 -5.37
N ILE A 253 1.26 21.88 -4.27
CA ILE A 253 2.46 21.06 -4.02
C ILE A 253 2.55 19.97 -5.10
N PHE A 254 1.48 19.23 -5.31
CA PHE A 254 1.48 18.12 -6.28
C PHE A 254 1.56 18.58 -7.73
N ALA A 255 0.99 19.74 -8.06
CA ALA A 255 1.20 20.37 -9.36
C ALA A 255 2.67 20.81 -9.58
N ALA A 256 3.38 21.20 -8.50
CA ALA A 256 4.82 21.45 -8.58
C ALA A 256 5.61 20.15 -8.79
N TRP A 257 5.27 19.09 -8.03
CA TRP A 257 5.89 17.78 -8.18
C TRP A 257 5.66 17.18 -9.58
N ARG A 258 4.46 17.32 -10.14
CA ARG A 258 4.20 16.86 -11.53
C ARG A 258 5.18 17.47 -12.53
N ARG A 259 5.51 18.76 -12.40
CA ARG A 259 6.51 19.41 -13.26
C ARG A 259 7.91 18.77 -13.13
N VAL A 260 8.31 18.39 -11.92
CA VAL A 260 9.58 17.67 -11.69
C VAL A 260 9.54 16.28 -12.32
N LEU A 261 8.44 15.55 -12.12
CA LEU A 261 8.28 14.19 -12.66
C LEU A 261 8.22 14.20 -14.21
N ASP A 262 7.77 15.30 -14.82
CA ASP A 262 7.73 15.51 -16.27
C ASP A 262 9.09 15.93 -16.87
N GLU A 263 10.11 16.20 -16.04
CA GLU A 263 11.49 16.45 -16.52
C GLU A 263 12.12 15.19 -17.14
N TYR A 264 11.55 14.01 -16.92
CA TYR A 264 12.05 12.70 -17.33
C TYR A 264 11.33 12.15 -18.54
N ASP A 265 12.01 11.27 -19.31
CA ASP A 265 11.45 10.55 -20.46
C ASP A 265 11.69 9.03 -20.29
N PRO A 266 10.63 8.23 -20.09
CA PRO A 266 9.24 8.64 -19.85
C PRO A 266 9.05 9.40 -18.53
N PRO A 267 7.98 10.22 -18.42
CA PRO A 267 7.61 10.89 -17.18
C PRO A 267 7.46 9.91 -16.02
N ARG A 268 7.89 10.32 -14.82
CA ARG A 268 7.75 9.46 -13.64
C ARG A 268 6.30 9.38 -13.19
N ALA A 269 5.85 8.17 -12.85
CA ALA A 269 4.51 7.95 -12.31
C ALA A 269 4.43 8.40 -10.84
N ALA A 270 3.21 8.66 -10.35
CA ALA A 270 2.99 8.84 -8.92
C ALA A 270 1.61 8.32 -8.51
N VAL A 271 1.49 7.86 -7.26
CA VAL A 271 0.23 7.44 -6.66
C VAL A 271 0.10 8.03 -5.25
N ALA A 272 -1.03 8.68 -4.97
CA ALA A 272 -1.31 9.26 -3.66
C ALA A 272 -1.86 8.19 -2.70
N GLU A 273 -1.32 8.16 -1.49
CA GLU A 273 -2.07 7.67 -0.35
C GLU A 273 -2.90 8.82 0.21
N ALA A 274 -4.19 8.82 -0.06
CA ALA A 274 -5.10 9.88 0.39
C ALA A 274 -6.37 9.26 0.98
N TRP A 275 -6.49 9.31 2.29
CA TRP A 275 -7.69 8.93 3.06
C TRP A 275 -8.73 10.06 2.99
N ALA A 276 -9.06 10.47 1.76
CA ALA A 276 -10.02 11.53 1.47
C ALA A 276 -11.31 10.94 0.90
N PRO A 277 -12.46 11.63 1.08
CA PRO A 277 -13.72 11.22 0.46
C PRO A 277 -13.59 11.04 -1.05
N ALA A 278 -14.28 10.05 -1.64
CA ALA A 278 -14.14 9.71 -3.05
C ALA A 278 -14.25 10.91 -4.03
N PRO A 279 -15.15 11.91 -3.85
CA PRO A 279 -15.17 13.10 -4.71
C PRO A 279 -13.94 14.00 -4.60
N ARG A 280 -13.22 13.93 -3.49
CA ARG A 280 -12.01 14.72 -3.28
C ARG A 280 -10.75 13.95 -3.67
N ARG A 281 -10.74 12.64 -3.44
CA ARG A 281 -9.61 11.76 -3.79
C ARG A 281 -9.22 11.86 -5.27
N VAL A 282 -10.19 12.05 -6.18
CA VAL A 282 -9.92 12.24 -7.62
C VAL A 282 -9.13 13.52 -7.93
N LEU A 283 -9.08 14.50 -7.03
CA LEU A 283 -8.28 15.71 -7.21
C LEU A 283 -6.79 15.39 -7.21
N TYR A 284 -6.34 14.48 -6.31
CA TYR A 284 -4.96 14.01 -6.25
C TYR A 284 -4.56 13.21 -7.50
N ALA A 285 -5.51 12.53 -8.11
CA ALA A 285 -5.29 11.69 -9.29
C ALA A 285 -5.37 12.44 -10.63
N ARG A 286 -5.49 13.77 -10.63
CA ARG A 286 -5.46 14.56 -11.88
C ARG A 286 -4.18 14.33 -12.66
N PRO A 287 -4.21 14.30 -13.99
CA PRO A 287 -3.00 14.21 -14.82
C PRO A 287 -1.99 15.34 -14.58
N THR A 288 -2.46 16.49 -14.11
CA THR A 288 -1.64 17.65 -13.74
C THR A 288 -1.01 17.56 -12.35
N GLU A 289 -1.28 16.48 -11.62
CA GLU A 289 -0.79 16.21 -10.26
C GLU A 289 -0.15 14.83 -10.19
N LEU A 290 -0.62 13.93 -9.30
CA LEU A 290 0.01 12.63 -9.10
C LEU A 290 -0.42 11.56 -10.12
N GLY A 291 -1.56 11.75 -10.81
CA GLY A 291 -2.06 10.83 -11.83
C GLY A 291 -2.88 9.66 -11.28
N GLN A 292 -2.59 9.21 -10.06
CA GLN A 292 -3.29 8.13 -9.37
C GLN A 292 -3.49 8.45 -7.87
N ALA A 293 -4.52 7.86 -7.28
CA ALA A 293 -4.73 7.82 -5.83
C ALA A 293 -5.33 6.46 -5.45
N PHE A 294 -4.91 5.89 -4.33
CA PHE A 294 -5.42 4.59 -3.86
C PHE A 294 -6.92 4.62 -3.61
N ASN A 295 -7.58 3.56 -4.03
CA ASN A 295 -8.98 3.32 -3.74
C ASN A 295 -9.12 2.43 -2.49
N PHE A 296 -9.15 3.07 -1.33
CA PHE A 296 -9.32 2.37 -0.06
C PHE A 296 -10.76 1.88 0.20
N ASP A 297 -11.75 2.36 -0.57
CA ASP A 297 -13.12 1.82 -0.46
C ASP A 297 -13.16 0.32 -0.77
N LEU A 298 -12.37 -0.14 -1.78
CA LEU A 298 -12.29 -1.56 -2.10
C LEU A 298 -11.45 -2.34 -1.08
N LEU A 299 -10.40 -1.72 -0.54
CA LEU A 299 -9.57 -2.29 0.53
C LEU A 299 -10.42 -2.67 1.74
N GLU A 300 -11.37 -1.82 2.12
CA GLU A 300 -12.23 -2.00 3.30
C GLU A 300 -13.55 -2.75 3.01
N ALA A 301 -13.83 -3.02 1.73
CA ALA A 301 -15.12 -3.59 1.31
C ALA A 301 -15.38 -4.97 1.95
N PRO A 302 -16.59 -5.24 2.45
CA PRO A 302 -17.03 -6.59 2.75
C PRO A 302 -17.15 -7.40 1.46
N PHE A 303 -17.04 -8.71 1.54
CA PHE A 303 -17.21 -9.60 0.37
C PHE A 303 -18.68 -9.70 -0.04
N GLU A 304 -19.20 -8.65 -0.63
CA GLU A 304 -20.60 -8.50 -1.04
C GLU A 304 -20.73 -7.90 -2.43
N ALA A 305 -21.60 -8.48 -3.27
CA ALA A 305 -21.82 -8.06 -4.66
C ALA A 305 -22.21 -6.58 -4.79
N ALA A 306 -23.14 -6.12 -3.94
CA ALA A 306 -23.63 -4.74 -3.98
C ALA A 306 -22.55 -3.74 -3.56
N ALA A 307 -21.71 -4.08 -2.55
CA ALA A 307 -20.60 -3.26 -2.10
C ALA A 307 -19.54 -3.11 -3.21
N PHE A 308 -19.07 -4.22 -3.77
CA PHE A 308 -18.08 -4.21 -4.86
C PHE A 308 -18.60 -3.45 -6.08
N ARG A 309 -19.81 -3.76 -6.56
CA ARG A 309 -20.39 -3.07 -7.72
C ARG A 309 -20.50 -1.57 -7.49
N GLY A 310 -21.03 -1.15 -6.35
CA GLY A 310 -21.19 0.27 -6.01
C GLY A 310 -19.85 1.02 -5.91
N ILE A 311 -18.83 0.40 -5.34
CA ILE A 311 -17.47 0.97 -5.24
C ILE A 311 -16.86 1.12 -6.64
N ILE A 312 -16.89 0.07 -7.44
CA ILE A 312 -16.35 0.07 -8.80
C ILE A 312 -17.03 1.16 -9.64
N ASP A 313 -18.35 1.24 -9.62
CA ASP A 313 -19.12 2.19 -10.41
C ASP A 313 -18.79 3.65 -10.04
N ARG A 314 -18.77 3.96 -8.73
CA ARG A 314 -18.40 5.29 -8.25
C ARG A 314 -16.98 5.69 -8.65
N ASN A 315 -16.01 4.79 -8.49
CA ASN A 315 -14.61 5.10 -8.79
C ASN A 315 -14.34 5.27 -10.27
N LEU A 316 -14.89 4.40 -11.11
CA LEU A 316 -14.75 4.54 -12.56
C LEU A 316 -15.44 5.81 -13.09
N SER A 317 -16.62 6.14 -12.56
CA SER A 317 -17.33 7.37 -12.92
C SER A 317 -16.53 8.63 -12.53
N ALA A 318 -15.90 8.62 -11.35
CA ALA A 318 -15.08 9.74 -10.88
C ALA A 318 -13.79 9.87 -11.70
N SER A 319 -13.10 8.75 -11.99
CA SER A 319 -11.91 8.74 -12.84
C SER A 319 -12.17 9.24 -14.24
N ALA A 320 -13.28 8.82 -14.87
CA ALA A 320 -13.67 9.28 -16.20
C ALA A 320 -13.91 10.79 -16.27
N GLN A 321 -14.44 11.40 -15.19
CA GLN A 321 -14.69 12.84 -15.13
C GLN A 321 -13.42 13.67 -14.95
N SER A 322 -12.40 13.13 -14.28
CA SER A 322 -11.15 13.83 -13.96
C SER A 322 -10.02 13.57 -14.96
N GLY A 323 -10.16 12.58 -15.85
CA GLY A 323 -9.07 12.07 -16.70
C GLY A 323 -8.04 11.23 -15.97
N ALA A 324 -8.30 10.93 -14.69
CA ALA A 324 -7.49 10.05 -13.85
C ALA A 324 -7.66 8.58 -14.28
N SER A 325 -6.76 7.71 -13.77
CA SER A 325 -6.92 6.26 -13.84
C SER A 325 -7.22 5.71 -12.45
N SER A 326 -8.08 4.69 -12.37
CA SER A 326 -8.40 4.03 -11.10
C SER A 326 -7.26 3.14 -10.61
N THR A 327 -7.15 3.01 -9.30
CA THR A 327 -6.27 2.03 -8.64
C THR A 327 -7.10 1.08 -7.80
N TRP A 328 -6.67 -0.16 -7.68
CA TRP A 328 -7.39 -1.20 -6.95
C TRP A 328 -6.44 -1.92 -6.02
N VAL A 329 -6.85 -2.12 -4.78
CA VAL A 329 -6.05 -2.75 -3.73
C VAL A 329 -6.95 -3.49 -2.76
N LEU A 330 -6.55 -4.70 -2.31
CA LEU A 330 -7.28 -5.51 -1.33
C LEU A 330 -6.52 -5.68 -0.02
N SER A 331 -5.21 -5.53 -0.02
CA SER A 331 -4.35 -5.54 1.18
C SER A 331 -3.13 -4.65 0.98
N ASN A 332 -2.58 -4.18 2.09
CA ASN A 332 -1.29 -3.51 2.17
C ASN A 332 -0.66 -3.80 3.54
N HIS A 333 0.41 -3.11 3.89
CA HIS A 333 1.13 -3.26 5.15
C HIS A 333 0.48 -2.57 6.35
N ASP A 334 -0.71 -1.96 6.18
CA ASP A 334 -1.42 -1.19 7.22
C ASP A 334 -2.75 -1.81 7.65
N VAL A 335 -3.22 -2.84 6.95
CA VAL A 335 -4.50 -3.48 7.24
C VAL A 335 -4.38 -5.00 7.40
N VAL A 336 -5.25 -5.60 8.18
CA VAL A 336 -5.40 -7.04 8.29
C VAL A 336 -5.61 -7.65 6.89
N ARG A 337 -4.87 -8.70 6.55
CA ARG A 337 -4.88 -9.35 5.24
C ARG A 337 -6.29 -9.74 4.81
N HIS A 338 -6.67 -9.47 3.56
CA HIS A 338 -8.02 -9.72 3.06
C HIS A 338 -8.42 -11.21 3.12
N ALA A 339 -7.47 -12.15 3.00
CA ALA A 339 -7.74 -13.57 3.20
C ALA A 339 -8.24 -13.87 4.62
N THR A 340 -7.80 -13.13 5.63
CA THR A 340 -8.31 -13.20 6.99
C THR A 340 -9.64 -12.48 7.12
N ARG A 341 -9.74 -11.22 6.67
CA ARG A 341 -10.97 -10.43 6.78
C ARG A 341 -12.18 -11.13 6.17
N TYR A 342 -12.00 -11.73 4.98
CA TYR A 342 -13.08 -12.47 4.29
C TYR A 342 -13.40 -13.84 4.91
N GLY A 343 -12.56 -14.36 5.79
CA GLY A 343 -12.80 -15.58 6.56
C GLY A 343 -13.49 -15.33 7.89
N LEU A 344 -13.46 -14.11 8.40
CA LEU A 344 -14.16 -13.70 9.61
C LEU A 344 -15.66 -13.50 9.34
N PRO A 345 -16.52 -13.58 10.38
CA PRO A 345 -17.91 -13.15 10.29
C PRO A 345 -18.02 -11.70 9.84
N ASP A 346 -19.05 -11.39 9.05
CA ASP A 346 -19.27 -10.04 8.53
C ASP A 346 -19.42 -9.02 9.68
N GLY A 347 -18.80 -7.85 9.53
CA GLY A 347 -18.81 -6.79 10.55
C GLY A 347 -17.90 -7.04 11.75
N THR A 348 -17.00 -8.02 11.69
CA THR A 348 -16.00 -8.23 12.75
C THR A 348 -15.06 -7.02 12.83
N ASP A 349 -14.93 -6.46 14.02
CA ASP A 349 -13.88 -5.50 14.35
C ASP A 349 -12.53 -6.23 14.39
N THR A 350 -11.67 -5.93 13.43
CA THR A 350 -10.38 -6.61 13.28
C THR A 350 -9.38 -6.25 14.39
N ASP A 351 -9.41 -5.04 14.94
CA ASP A 351 -8.57 -4.66 16.07
C ASP A 351 -8.97 -5.43 17.33
N ALA A 352 -10.27 -5.52 17.61
CA ALA A 352 -10.77 -6.33 18.72
C ALA A 352 -10.45 -7.83 18.52
N TRP A 353 -10.52 -8.32 17.27
CA TRP A 353 -10.16 -9.71 16.94
C TRP A 353 -8.67 -9.98 17.18
N LEU A 354 -7.78 -9.08 16.78
CA LEU A 354 -6.35 -9.18 17.03
C LEU A 354 -6.04 -9.25 18.53
N MET A 355 -6.77 -8.50 19.37
CA MET A 355 -6.61 -8.52 20.82
C MET A 355 -7.01 -9.87 21.46
N THR A 356 -7.70 -10.73 20.73
CA THR A 356 -7.99 -12.12 21.15
C THR A 356 -6.97 -13.14 20.63
N ASP A 357 -5.83 -12.72 20.12
CA ASP A 357 -4.86 -13.55 19.40
C ASP A 357 -5.50 -14.31 18.22
N GLY A 358 -6.52 -13.70 17.59
CA GLY A 358 -7.20 -14.28 16.45
C GLY A 358 -8.14 -15.43 16.77
N THR A 359 -8.53 -15.61 18.02
CA THR A 359 -9.34 -16.76 18.47
C THR A 359 -10.84 -16.50 18.48
N THR A 360 -11.27 -15.24 18.63
CA THR A 360 -12.69 -14.89 18.80
C THR A 360 -13.07 -13.63 18.05
N PRO A 361 -14.00 -13.71 17.09
CA PRO A 361 -14.66 -14.93 16.58
C PRO A 361 -13.69 -15.86 15.83
N SER A 362 -14.09 -17.13 15.66
CA SER A 362 -13.27 -18.11 14.94
C SER A 362 -13.15 -17.76 13.45
N LEU A 363 -11.94 -17.87 12.92
CA LEU A 363 -11.63 -17.65 11.51
C LEU A 363 -11.90 -18.91 10.68
N ASP A 364 -12.74 -18.82 9.66
CA ASP A 364 -12.87 -19.83 8.59
C ASP A 364 -11.81 -19.55 7.51
N ARG A 365 -10.61 -20.10 7.67
CA ARG A 365 -9.48 -19.93 6.76
C ARG A 365 -9.79 -20.39 5.34
N ALA A 366 -10.50 -21.52 5.18
CA ALA A 366 -10.82 -22.06 3.87
C ALA A 366 -11.75 -21.14 3.08
N ARG A 367 -12.79 -20.61 3.75
CA ARG A 367 -13.69 -19.60 3.18
C ARG A 367 -12.92 -18.31 2.85
N GLY A 368 -12.06 -17.86 3.76
CA GLY A 368 -11.24 -16.66 3.56
C GLY A 368 -10.39 -16.74 2.30
N ILE A 369 -9.70 -17.86 2.09
CA ILE A 369 -8.88 -18.09 0.89
C ILE A 369 -9.76 -18.14 -0.37
N ARG A 370 -10.90 -18.84 -0.37
CA ARG A 370 -11.80 -18.87 -1.54
C ARG A 370 -12.28 -17.48 -1.93
N ARG A 371 -12.77 -16.70 -0.96
CA ARG A 371 -13.23 -15.32 -1.17
C ARG A 371 -12.10 -14.40 -1.63
N ALA A 372 -10.91 -14.51 -1.02
CA ALA A 372 -9.73 -13.75 -1.41
C ALA A 372 -9.34 -14.00 -2.87
N ARG A 373 -9.25 -15.27 -3.28
CA ARG A 373 -8.97 -15.65 -4.68
C ARG A 373 -10.02 -15.09 -5.64
N ALA A 374 -11.31 -15.15 -5.26
CA ALA A 374 -12.39 -14.61 -6.07
C ALA A 374 -12.30 -13.08 -6.19
N ALA A 375 -12.09 -12.37 -5.08
CA ALA A 375 -11.94 -10.92 -5.05
C ALA A 375 -10.72 -10.44 -5.85
N THR A 376 -9.59 -11.13 -5.71
CA THR A 376 -8.37 -10.81 -6.48
C THR A 376 -8.58 -11.00 -7.97
N LEU A 377 -9.20 -12.10 -8.38
CA LEU A 377 -9.45 -12.33 -9.80
C LEU A 377 -10.45 -11.30 -10.38
N LEU A 378 -11.46 -10.87 -9.60
CA LEU A 378 -12.32 -9.76 -9.97
C LEU A 378 -11.52 -8.46 -10.07
N MET A 379 -10.71 -8.12 -9.05
CA MET A 379 -9.89 -6.90 -9.02
C MET A 379 -8.96 -6.81 -10.24
N LEU A 380 -8.26 -7.91 -10.56
CA LEU A 380 -7.37 -7.97 -11.71
C LEU A 380 -8.10 -7.87 -13.07
N ALA A 381 -9.42 -8.03 -13.12
CA ALA A 381 -10.23 -7.80 -14.33
C ALA A 381 -10.64 -6.34 -14.51
N LEU A 382 -10.54 -5.50 -13.47
CA LEU A 382 -10.96 -4.11 -13.53
C LEU A 382 -10.02 -3.24 -14.38
N PRO A 383 -10.54 -2.16 -15.01
CA PRO A 383 -9.69 -1.17 -15.65
C PRO A 383 -8.88 -0.38 -14.61
N GLY A 384 -7.71 0.09 -15.00
CA GLY A 384 -6.80 0.78 -14.07
C GLY A 384 -5.73 -0.16 -13.53
N SER A 385 -4.87 0.35 -12.64
CA SER A 385 -3.80 -0.43 -12.01
C SER A 385 -4.31 -1.26 -10.83
N SER A 386 -3.62 -2.37 -10.55
CA SER A 386 -3.90 -3.25 -9.41
C SER A 386 -2.65 -3.37 -8.54
N TYR A 387 -2.81 -3.16 -7.24
CA TYR A 387 -1.74 -3.28 -6.26
C TYR A 387 -1.92 -4.56 -5.45
N VAL A 388 -0.87 -5.35 -5.37
CA VAL A 388 -0.81 -6.65 -4.68
C VAL A 388 0.24 -6.57 -3.59
N TYR A 389 -0.14 -6.88 -2.37
CA TYR A 389 0.79 -6.89 -1.24
C TYR A 389 1.48 -8.25 -1.10
N GLN A 390 2.78 -8.24 -0.76
CA GLN A 390 3.55 -9.48 -0.56
C GLN A 390 2.81 -10.51 0.32
N GLY A 391 2.76 -11.74 -0.16
CA GLY A 391 2.08 -12.86 0.49
C GLY A 391 0.59 -13.00 0.17
N GLU A 392 -0.03 -12.07 -0.57
CA GLU A 392 -1.38 -12.27 -1.11
C GLU A 392 -1.42 -13.45 -2.08
N GLU A 393 -0.40 -13.54 -2.93
CA GLU A 393 -0.24 -14.61 -3.91
C GLU A 393 -0.05 -15.99 -3.31
N LEU A 394 0.24 -16.05 -2.00
CA LEU A 394 0.33 -17.28 -1.21
C LEU A 394 -0.91 -17.51 -0.34
N GLY A 395 -1.92 -16.63 -0.41
CA GLY A 395 -3.09 -16.69 0.46
C GLY A 395 -2.76 -16.56 1.95
N LEU A 396 -1.68 -15.87 2.31
CA LEU A 396 -1.26 -15.75 3.70
C LEU A 396 -2.35 -15.11 4.56
N GLN A 397 -2.55 -15.71 5.72
CA GLN A 397 -3.44 -15.19 6.76
C GLN A 397 -2.68 -14.21 7.65
N GLU A 398 -3.43 -13.41 8.40
CA GLU A 398 -2.91 -12.51 9.42
C GLU A 398 -2.22 -13.28 10.55
N ALA A 399 -1.06 -12.82 10.99
CA ALA A 399 -0.37 -13.37 12.15
C ALA A 399 -0.88 -12.71 13.45
N ALA A 400 -2.08 -13.07 13.88
CA ALA A 400 -2.74 -12.43 15.03
C ALA A 400 -2.10 -12.74 16.39
N ALA A 401 -1.43 -13.90 16.52
CA ALA A 401 -0.91 -14.42 17.80
C ALA A 401 0.59 -14.08 17.99
N ILE A 402 1.01 -12.86 17.61
CA ILE A 402 2.36 -12.38 17.90
C ILE A 402 2.48 -12.14 19.41
N PRO A 403 3.54 -12.68 20.09
CA PRO A 403 3.79 -12.39 21.50
C PRO A 403 3.90 -10.89 21.76
N HIS A 404 3.32 -10.42 22.84
CA HIS A 404 3.24 -8.98 23.16
C HIS A 404 4.62 -8.30 23.21
N GLU A 405 5.64 -9.01 23.68
CA GLU A 405 7.02 -8.53 23.74
C GLU A 405 7.70 -8.41 22.38
N ALA A 406 7.14 -9.01 21.33
CA ALA A 406 7.64 -8.95 19.96
C ALA A 406 6.91 -7.89 19.11
N LEU A 407 5.83 -7.29 19.62
CA LEU A 407 5.09 -6.25 18.92
C LEU A 407 5.93 -4.97 18.79
N GLN A 408 5.98 -4.41 17.58
CA GLN A 408 6.81 -3.27 17.21
C GLN A 408 5.97 -2.03 16.81
N ASP A 409 4.68 -2.21 16.48
CA ASP A 409 3.82 -1.11 16.04
C ASP A 409 3.66 -0.06 17.16
N PRO A 410 3.89 1.25 16.87
CA PRO A 410 3.72 2.31 17.85
C PRO A 410 2.30 2.38 18.46
N LYS A 411 1.27 1.94 17.75
CA LYS A 411 -0.10 1.85 18.32
C LYS A 411 -0.13 1.01 19.59
N TRP A 412 0.62 -0.09 19.66
CA TRP A 412 0.66 -0.97 20.84
C TRP A 412 1.03 -0.21 22.11
N ILE A 413 2.09 0.59 22.05
CA ILE A 413 2.58 1.36 23.21
C ILE A 413 1.68 2.57 23.47
N ARG A 414 1.32 3.32 22.43
CA ARG A 414 0.61 4.59 22.57
C ARG A 414 -0.86 4.43 23.00
N THR A 415 -1.49 3.32 22.70
CA THR A 415 -2.84 2.99 23.19
C THR A 415 -2.85 2.35 24.57
N GLY A 416 -1.70 2.23 25.23
CA GLY A 416 -1.58 1.54 26.52
C GLY A 416 -1.86 0.05 26.42
N HIS A 417 -1.41 -0.58 25.33
CA HIS A 417 -1.53 -2.01 25.06
C HIS A 417 -2.99 -2.48 24.80
N THR A 418 -3.80 -1.65 24.19
CA THR A 418 -5.20 -1.97 23.86
C THR A 418 -5.44 -2.21 22.37
N VAL A 419 -4.48 -1.87 21.49
CA VAL A 419 -4.52 -2.11 20.05
C VAL A 419 -3.17 -2.67 19.62
N LYS A 420 -3.13 -3.88 19.04
CA LYS A 420 -1.88 -4.53 18.58
C LYS A 420 -1.23 -3.82 17.39
N GLY A 421 -2.03 -3.12 16.57
CA GLY A 421 -1.54 -2.47 15.36
C GLY A 421 -1.33 -3.45 14.20
N ARG A 422 -0.31 -3.17 13.37
CA ARG A 422 -0.16 -3.70 12.01
C ARG A 422 0.87 -4.84 11.88
N ASP A 423 1.52 -5.24 12.96
CA ASP A 423 2.63 -6.21 12.91
C ASP A 423 2.23 -7.55 12.28
N GLY A 424 0.96 -7.96 12.46
CA GLY A 424 0.48 -9.25 11.96
C GLY A 424 0.48 -9.37 10.44
N CYS A 425 0.26 -8.28 9.69
CA CYS A 425 0.38 -8.28 8.23
C CYS A 425 1.82 -8.06 7.75
N ARG A 426 2.74 -7.64 8.64
CA ARG A 426 4.13 -7.30 8.35
C ARG A 426 5.13 -8.42 8.63
N VAL A 427 4.68 -9.59 9.10
CA VAL A 427 5.56 -10.75 9.32
C VAL A 427 6.25 -11.18 8.03
N PRO A 428 7.50 -11.70 8.11
CA PRO A 428 8.23 -12.12 6.93
C PRO A 428 7.54 -13.19 6.09
N ILE A 429 7.67 -13.06 4.76
CA ILE A 429 7.12 -14.02 3.78
C ILE A 429 7.86 -15.37 3.89
N PRO A 430 7.14 -16.52 3.82
CA PRO A 430 7.77 -17.84 3.79
C PRO A 430 8.17 -18.24 2.37
N TRP A 431 9.45 -18.56 2.15
CA TRP A 431 9.98 -19.02 0.88
C TRP A 431 10.03 -20.54 0.79
N THR A 432 10.29 -21.23 1.92
CA THR A 432 10.46 -22.69 1.98
C THR A 432 9.48 -23.33 2.96
N THR A 433 9.20 -24.62 2.75
CA THR A 433 8.29 -25.41 3.60
C THR A 433 8.81 -25.64 5.01
N SER A 434 10.11 -25.49 5.21
CA SER A 434 10.79 -25.77 6.49
C SER A 434 12.12 -25.01 6.57
N GLY A 435 12.82 -25.17 7.69
CA GLY A 435 14.12 -24.54 7.91
C GLY A 435 13.99 -23.21 8.71
N PRO A 436 15.12 -22.54 8.96
CA PRO A 436 15.12 -21.29 9.69
C PRO A 436 14.23 -20.27 8.98
N SER A 437 13.34 -19.63 9.73
CA SER A 437 12.46 -18.55 9.24
C SER A 437 11.76 -18.86 7.91
N PHE A 438 11.48 -20.16 7.65
CA PHE A 438 10.91 -20.62 6.36
C PHE A 438 11.62 -20.05 5.13
N GLY A 439 12.97 -19.97 5.17
CA GLY A 439 13.78 -19.47 4.06
C GLY A 439 13.78 -17.94 3.87
N PHE A 440 13.21 -17.19 4.79
CA PHE A 440 13.33 -15.73 4.83
C PHE A 440 14.79 -15.33 5.10
N GLY A 441 15.41 -15.91 6.12
CA GLY A 441 16.80 -15.70 6.51
C GLY A 441 17.36 -16.88 7.30
N ALA A 442 18.60 -16.77 7.74
CA ALA A 442 19.30 -17.82 8.48
C ALA A 442 19.07 -17.78 10.00
N VAL A 443 18.50 -16.70 10.51
CA VAL A 443 18.23 -16.46 11.95
C VAL A 443 16.74 -16.23 12.20
N ALA A 444 16.37 -16.01 13.47
CA ALA A 444 15.00 -15.63 13.81
C ALA A 444 14.68 -14.24 13.24
N PRO A 445 13.51 -14.07 12.59
CA PRO A 445 13.15 -12.81 11.98
C PRO A 445 12.71 -11.78 13.04
N HIS A 446 12.73 -10.50 12.67
CA HIS A 446 12.34 -9.38 13.54
C HIS A 446 10.89 -9.47 14.05
N LEU A 447 10.00 -10.09 13.28
CA LEU A 447 8.64 -10.46 13.67
C LEU A 447 8.46 -11.97 13.53
N PRO A 448 7.94 -12.67 14.55
CA PRO A 448 7.83 -14.12 14.51
C PRO A 448 6.78 -14.58 13.51
N GLN A 449 7.17 -15.50 12.64
CA GLN A 449 6.25 -16.14 11.67
C GLN A 449 5.38 -17.20 12.37
N PRO A 450 4.09 -17.34 11.99
CA PRO A 450 3.25 -18.47 12.41
C PRO A 450 3.87 -19.81 12.03
N ALA A 451 3.75 -20.81 12.91
CA ALA A 451 4.37 -22.13 12.72
C ALA A 451 3.85 -22.89 11.49
N ASP A 452 2.67 -22.53 10.99
CA ASP A 452 2.02 -23.12 9.82
C ASP A 452 2.35 -22.42 8.49
N PHE A 453 3.15 -21.35 8.50
CA PHE A 453 3.51 -20.59 7.28
C PHE A 453 4.22 -21.44 6.22
N GLY A 454 4.97 -22.46 6.62
CA GLY A 454 5.61 -23.37 5.66
C GLY A 454 4.63 -24.04 4.70
N ALA A 455 3.40 -24.30 5.11
CA ALA A 455 2.36 -24.88 4.27
C ALA A 455 1.84 -23.94 3.16
N SER A 456 2.02 -22.63 3.33
CA SER A 456 1.69 -21.58 2.37
C SER A 456 2.95 -20.87 1.88
N SER A 457 4.08 -21.56 1.84
CA SER A 457 5.34 -21.01 1.32
C SER A 457 5.37 -21.02 -0.21
N VAL A 458 6.26 -20.21 -0.79
CA VAL A 458 6.51 -20.24 -2.24
C VAL A 458 6.84 -21.65 -2.71
N GLU A 459 7.71 -22.38 -1.97
CA GLU A 459 8.08 -23.78 -2.29
C GLU A 459 6.87 -24.73 -2.26
N ALA A 460 5.95 -24.55 -1.31
CA ALA A 460 4.76 -25.40 -1.21
C ALA A 460 3.78 -25.19 -2.36
N GLU A 461 3.68 -23.97 -2.86
CA GLU A 461 2.70 -23.59 -3.88
C GLU A 461 3.24 -23.62 -5.30
N ASP A 462 4.56 -23.51 -5.49
CA ASP A 462 5.18 -23.50 -6.81
C ASP A 462 4.98 -24.81 -7.55
N GLY A 463 4.50 -24.71 -8.79
CA GLY A 463 4.17 -25.87 -9.62
C GLY A 463 2.88 -26.62 -9.24
N HIS A 464 2.17 -26.19 -8.20
CA HIS A 464 0.86 -26.72 -7.83
C HIS A 464 -0.26 -26.01 -8.63
N PRO A 465 -0.97 -26.67 -9.56
CA PRO A 465 -1.93 -25.99 -10.45
C PRO A 465 -3.10 -25.31 -9.72
N GLU A 466 -3.51 -25.84 -8.56
CA GLU A 466 -4.63 -25.33 -7.78
C GLU A 466 -4.21 -24.32 -6.71
N SER A 467 -2.91 -24.03 -6.58
CA SER A 467 -2.39 -23.09 -5.58
C SER A 467 -2.83 -21.65 -5.86
N THR A 468 -2.75 -20.81 -4.84
CA THR A 468 -3.02 -19.38 -4.96
C THR A 468 -1.96 -18.71 -5.81
N LEU A 469 -0.69 -19.10 -5.66
CA LEU A 469 0.42 -18.63 -6.48
C LEU A 469 0.20 -18.92 -7.99
N SER A 470 -0.27 -20.12 -8.33
CA SER A 470 -0.57 -20.49 -9.72
C SER A 470 -1.74 -19.67 -10.28
N LEU A 471 -2.75 -19.36 -9.46
CA LEU A 471 -3.85 -18.46 -9.85
C LEU A 471 -3.33 -17.06 -10.17
N TYR A 472 -2.50 -16.47 -9.30
CA TYR A 472 -1.96 -15.12 -9.52
C TYR A 472 -1.13 -15.07 -10.82
N ARG A 473 -0.25 -16.03 -11.04
CA ARG A 473 0.54 -16.13 -12.29
C ARG A 473 -0.35 -16.25 -13.53
N ALA A 474 -1.37 -17.10 -13.49
CA ALA A 474 -2.30 -17.27 -14.60
C ALA A 474 -3.12 -15.98 -14.86
N ALA A 475 -3.59 -15.33 -13.79
CA ALA A 475 -4.38 -14.11 -13.89
C ALA A 475 -3.55 -12.93 -14.42
N THR A 476 -2.33 -12.72 -13.92
CA THR A 476 -1.44 -11.65 -14.41
C THR A 476 -1.03 -11.86 -15.86
N ALA A 477 -0.72 -13.12 -16.25
CA ALA A 477 -0.41 -13.46 -17.64
C ALA A 477 -1.62 -13.20 -18.56
N ALA A 478 -2.81 -13.66 -18.16
CA ALA A 478 -4.04 -13.44 -18.93
C ALA A 478 -4.41 -11.94 -19.00
N ARG A 479 -4.26 -11.21 -17.89
CA ARG A 479 -4.50 -9.75 -17.84
C ARG A 479 -3.60 -9.01 -18.85
N ARG A 480 -2.33 -9.37 -18.93
CA ARG A 480 -1.37 -8.76 -19.87
C ARG A 480 -1.84 -8.88 -21.32
N ASP A 481 -2.48 -10.00 -21.68
CA ASP A 481 -2.99 -10.25 -23.03
C ASP A 481 -4.36 -9.60 -23.27
N LEU A 482 -5.20 -9.53 -22.23
CA LEU A 482 -6.60 -9.12 -22.32
C LEU A 482 -6.85 -7.65 -22.04
N GLN A 483 -6.04 -7.04 -21.16
CA GLN A 483 -6.25 -5.68 -20.72
C GLN A 483 -5.90 -4.69 -21.83
N ARG A 484 -6.94 -4.06 -22.38
CA ARG A 484 -6.87 -2.99 -23.38
C ARG A 484 -7.81 -1.86 -22.95
N GLY A 485 -7.29 -0.65 -22.82
CA GLY A 485 -8.08 0.51 -22.42
C GLY A 485 -8.72 0.39 -21.03
N GLU A 486 -9.56 1.36 -20.68
CA GLU A 486 -10.22 1.46 -19.38
C GLU A 486 -11.74 1.29 -19.46
N ASP A 487 -12.28 0.75 -20.56
CA ASP A 487 -13.71 0.53 -20.73
C ASP A 487 -14.20 -0.65 -19.89
N LEU A 488 -15.38 -0.47 -19.28
CA LEU A 488 -16.13 -1.51 -18.60
C LEU A 488 -17.63 -1.35 -18.90
N ALA A 489 -18.28 -2.43 -19.29
CA ALA A 489 -19.71 -2.48 -19.50
C ALA A 489 -20.33 -3.54 -18.57
N TRP A 490 -21.26 -3.12 -17.72
CA TRP A 490 -21.99 -4.04 -16.85
C TRP A 490 -22.86 -5.01 -17.66
N ILE A 491 -22.94 -6.23 -17.18
CA ILE A 491 -23.82 -7.30 -17.71
C ILE A 491 -24.88 -7.57 -16.65
N ASP A 492 -26.14 -7.72 -17.09
CA ASP A 492 -27.21 -8.14 -16.20
C ASP A 492 -26.95 -9.56 -15.68
N ALA A 493 -27.04 -9.71 -14.37
CA ALA A 493 -26.76 -10.95 -13.67
C ALA A 493 -27.72 -11.15 -12.50
N PRO A 494 -27.91 -12.39 -12.01
CA PRO A 494 -28.70 -12.67 -10.82
C PRO A 494 -28.21 -11.91 -9.59
N ASP A 495 -29.07 -11.78 -8.58
CA ASP A 495 -28.68 -11.22 -7.28
C ASP A 495 -27.47 -11.98 -6.71
N GLY A 496 -26.53 -11.26 -6.13
CA GLY A 496 -25.28 -11.83 -5.60
C GLY A 496 -24.20 -12.12 -6.66
N VAL A 497 -24.48 -11.85 -7.95
CA VAL A 497 -23.48 -12.00 -9.02
C VAL A 497 -23.08 -10.64 -9.58
N VAL A 498 -21.78 -10.42 -9.73
CA VAL A 498 -21.23 -9.25 -10.42
C VAL A 498 -20.62 -9.69 -11.74
N ALA A 499 -21.12 -9.14 -12.85
CA ALA A 499 -20.66 -9.47 -14.19
C ALA A 499 -20.43 -8.20 -15.02
N PHE A 500 -19.31 -8.16 -15.75
CA PHE A 500 -19.01 -7.07 -16.66
C PHE A 500 -18.17 -7.57 -17.85
N ALA A 501 -18.32 -6.85 -18.97
CA ALA A 501 -17.49 -7.02 -20.15
C ALA A 501 -16.41 -5.94 -20.19
N ARG A 502 -15.28 -6.30 -20.76
CA ARG A 502 -14.15 -5.43 -21.04
C ARG A 502 -13.94 -5.32 -22.56
N HIS A 503 -12.94 -4.55 -22.94
CA HIS A 503 -12.55 -4.40 -24.35
C HIS A 503 -12.45 -5.77 -25.05
N ASP A 504 -12.79 -5.86 -26.33
CA ASP A 504 -12.86 -7.09 -27.12
C ASP A 504 -13.88 -8.14 -26.61
N GLY A 505 -14.75 -7.76 -25.65
CA GLY A 505 -15.90 -8.56 -25.22
C GLY A 505 -15.56 -9.71 -24.27
N TRP A 506 -14.35 -9.81 -23.75
CA TRP A 506 -14.08 -10.75 -22.67
C TRP A 506 -14.77 -10.29 -21.37
N ARG A 507 -15.12 -11.23 -20.51
CA ARG A 507 -16.00 -11.00 -19.38
C ARG A 507 -15.39 -11.51 -18.09
N SER A 508 -15.63 -10.78 -16.99
CA SER A 508 -15.44 -11.26 -15.62
C SER A 508 -16.80 -11.49 -14.98
N VAL A 509 -16.98 -12.67 -14.37
CA VAL A 509 -18.20 -13.03 -13.66
C VAL A 509 -17.83 -13.55 -12.27
N THR A 510 -18.37 -12.92 -11.23
CA THR A 510 -18.12 -13.28 -9.83
C THR A 510 -19.42 -13.63 -9.13
N ASN A 511 -19.51 -14.84 -8.61
CA ASN A 511 -20.59 -15.27 -7.72
C ASN A 511 -20.18 -15.01 -6.25
N PHE A 512 -20.77 -14.02 -5.63
CA PHE A 512 -20.55 -13.67 -4.21
C PHE A 512 -21.38 -14.53 -3.24
N GLY A 513 -22.41 -15.21 -3.78
CA GLY A 513 -23.26 -16.12 -2.99
C GLY A 513 -22.56 -17.43 -2.64
N THR A 514 -23.23 -18.26 -1.85
CA THR A 514 -22.77 -19.62 -1.48
C THR A 514 -23.28 -20.70 -2.45
N GLU A 515 -24.44 -20.46 -3.08
CA GLU A 515 -25.07 -21.39 -4.01
C GLU A 515 -24.48 -21.24 -5.42
N PRO A 516 -24.29 -22.34 -6.17
CA PRO A 516 -23.86 -22.28 -7.54
C PRO A 516 -24.89 -21.58 -8.45
N VAL A 517 -24.40 -20.82 -9.46
CA VAL A 517 -25.21 -20.23 -10.50
C VAL A 517 -24.83 -20.80 -11.87
N GLU A 518 -25.68 -20.67 -12.89
CA GLU A 518 -25.35 -21.09 -14.24
C GLU A 518 -24.09 -20.35 -14.76
N LEU A 519 -23.12 -21.12 -15.28
CA LEU A 519 -21.92 -20.55 -15.89
C LEU A 519 -22.30 -19.97 -17.26
N PRO A 520 -22.09 -18.67 -17.50
CA PRO A 520 -22.34 -18.10 -18.82
C PRO A 520 -21.51 -18.77 -19.91
N ALA A 521 -22.09 -18.89 -21.10
CA ALA A 521 -21.39 -19.49 -22.26
C ALA A 521 -20.11 -18.71 -22.60
N GLY A 522 -19.04 -19.41 -22.93
CA GLY A 522 -17.73 -18.85 -23.30
C GLY A 522 -16.59 -19.81 -22.99
N GLU A 523 -15.43 -19.49 -23.53
CA GLU A 523 -14.19 -20.20 -23.20
C GLU A 523 -13.64 -19.69 -21.87
N VAL A 524 -13.39 -20.59 -20.92
CA VAL A 524 -12.80 -20.23 -19.62
C VAL A 524 -11.32 -19.89 -19.81
N VAL A 525 -10.95 -18.67 -19.47
CA VAL A 525 -9.55 -18.20 -19.50
C VAL A 525 -8.86 -18.48 -18.17
N VAL A 526 -9.48 -18.04 -17.07
CA VAL A 526 -8.99 -18.23 -15.69
C VAL A 526 -10.18 -18.38 -14.77
N SER A 527 -10.06 -19.22 -13.74
CA SER A 527 -11.05 -19.37 -12.67
C SER A 527 -10.37 -19.34 -11.29
N SER A 528 -10.98 -18.70 -10.32
CA SER A 528 -10.46 -18.62 -8.94
C SER A 528 -10.63 -19.92 -8.15
N GLY A 529 -11.44 -20.84 -8.64
CA GLY A 529 -11.69 -22.17 -8.07
C GLY A 529 -12.10 -23.18 -9.14
N PRO A 530 -12.22 -24.45 -8.81
CA PRO A 530 -12.62 -25.48 -9.76
C PRO A 530 -14.06 -25.23 -10.24
N LEU A 531 -14.27 -25.39 -11.54
CA LEU A 531 -15.60 -25.33 -12.18
C LEU A 531 -16.11 -26.75 -12.43
N GLY A 532 -17.43 -26.97 -12.39
CA GLY A 532 -18.04 -28.26 -12.65
C GLY A 532 -19.44 -28.13 -13.25
N ASP A 533 -19.81 -29.07 -14.12
CA ASP A 533 -21.18 -29.30 -14.60
C ASP A 533 -21.92 -28.07 -15.19
N GLY A 534 -21.17 -27.14 -15.81
CA GLY A 534 -21.75 -25.91 -16.37
C GLY A 534 -22.22 -24.89 -15.32
N MET A 535 -21.74 -25.02 -14.09
CA MET A 535 -22.06 -24.11 -12.99
C MET A 535 -20.85 -23.32 -12.53
N LEU A 536 -21.06 -22.07 -12.14
CA LEU A 536 -20.12 -21.22 -11.40
C LEU A 536 -20.38 -21.38 -9.91
N PRO A 537 -19.48 -22.03 -9.15
CA PRO A 537 -19.65 -22.23 -7.71
C PRO A 537 -19.81 -20.90 -6.94
N GLY A 538 -20.34 -20.99 -5.73
CA GLY A 538 -20.33 -19.85 -4.81
C GLY A 538 -18.91 -19.39 -4.47
N GLU A 539 -18.75 -18.11 -4.15
CA GLU A 539 -17.49 -17.46 -3.77
C GLU A 539 -16.38 -17.68 -4.85
N THR A 540 -16.77 -17.61 -6.13
CA THR A 540 -15.88 -17.90 -7.26
C THR A 540 -15.98 -16.82 -8.35
N THR A 541 -14.85 -16.48 -8.94
CA THR A 541 -14.75 -15.61 -10.12
C THR A 541 -14.20 -16.38 -11.30
N VAL A 542 -14.72 -16.09 -12.50
CA VAL A 542 -14.23 -16.66 -13.77
C VAL A 542 -14.07 -15.57 -14.82
N TRP A 543 -13.04 -15.68 -15.64
CA TRP A 543 -12.88 -14.89 -16.87
C TRP A 543 -13.22 -15.73 -18.08
N LEU A 544 -14.03 -15.15 -18.98
CA LEU A 544 -14.59 -15.82 -20.17
C LEU A 544 -14.28 -15.02 -21.43
N ARG A 545 -13.98 -15.73 -22.52
CA ARG A 545 -13.95 -15.23 -23.90
C ARG A 545 -15.16 -15.67 -24.70
#